data_6be58df29f1e5638de6b3fd463610e6a
#
_entry.id   6be58df29f1e5638de6b3fd463610e6a
#
_cell.length_a   1.000
_cell.length_b   1.000
_cell.length_c   1.000
_cell.angle_alpha   90.00
_cell.angle_beta   90.00
_cell.angle_gamma   90.00
#
_symmetry.space_group_name_H-M   'P 1'
#
loop_
_entity.id
_entity.type
_entity.pdbx_description
1 polymer ?
#
loop_
_entity_poly.entity_id
_entity_poly.type
_entity_poly.pdbx_seq_one_letter_code
_entity_poly.pdbx_strand_id
1 'polypeptide(L)'
;EIVVTYTYETIPGDEFSLGNAQVTVVGPVKSYAEPNNTSIVMRVAFGSTVFLFTGDMETEAENDMLDYWGDKMDWKADVLKVGHHCSNTSTGYRFLNEVMPEYGVISLGKDNSYGHPHAEPLSRLRQAGTVILRTDELGTIQAVSDGKTVTFTWENQGANPENAETAAQTVFIGNQKSRKFHSPDCANLPAEKNSVEFSSYQAAIDAG
;
A
#
# COMPACT_ATOMS: atom_id res chain seq x y z
N GLU A 1 -21.15 -34.47 15.60
CA GLU A 1 -20.83 -33.07 15.90
C GLU A 1 -21.42 -32.19 14.79
N ILE A 2 -22.38 -31.31 15.14
CA ILE A 2 -22.98 -30.39 14.17
C ILE A 2 -22.12 -29.13 14.19
N VAL A 3 -21.35 -28.89 13.12
CA VAL A 3 -20.63 -27.64 12.93
C VAL A 3 -21.60 -26.64 12.31
N VAL A 4 -21.98 -25.63 13.06
CA VAL A 4 -22.80 -24.52 12.55
C VAL A 4 -21.83 -23.45 12.07
N THR A 5 -21.78 -23.24 10.77
CA THR A 5 -21.01 -22.15 10.15
C THR A 5 -21.95 -20.95 9.96
N TYR A 6 -21.65 -19.84 10.59
CA TYR A 6 -22.33 -18.57 10.34
C TYR A 6 -21.58 -17.85 9.24
N THR A 7 -22.25 -17.51 8.15
CA THR A 7 -21.77 -16.53 7.18
C THR A 7 -22.26 -15.15 7.62
N TYR A 8 -21.35 -14.23 7.74
CA TYR A 8 -21.63 -12.84 8.08
C TYR A 8 -21.35 -11.98 6.84
N GLU A 9 -22.32 -11.19 6.40
CA GLU A 9 -22.07 -10.16 5.39
C GLU A 9 -21.44 -8.95 6.09
N THR A 10 -20.17 -8.68 5.78
CA THR A 10 -19.50 -7.49 6.30
C THR A 10 -19.97 -6.25 5.56
N ILE A 11 -20.16 -5.16 6.30
CA ILE A 11 -20.46 -3.85 5.73
C ILE A 11 -19.34 -2.86 6.07
N PRO A 12 -19.11 -1.84 5.22
CA PRO A 12 -18.14 -0.78 5.53
C PRO A 12 -18.48 -0.10 6.86
N GLY A 13 -17.53 -0.04 7.76
CA GLY A 13 -17.68 0.47 9.11
C GLY A 13 -17.85 -0.60 10.18
N ASP A 14 -17.99 -1.87 9.83
CA ASP A 14 -17.92 -2.94 10.81
C ASP A 14 -16.56 -2.95 11.51
N GLU A 15 -16.61 -3.02 12.84
CA GLU A 15 -15.42 -3.01 13.68
C GLU A 15 -15.40 -4.20 14.62
N PHE A 16 -14.23 -4.78 14.80
CA PHE A 16 -14.02 -5.82 15.80
C PHE A 16 -12.59 -5.79 16.34
N SER A 17 -12.39 -6.35 17.53
CA SER A 17 -11.06 -6.43 18.15
C SER A 17 -10.41 -7.78 17.88
N LEU A 18 -9.12 -7.74 17.54
CA LEU A 18 -8.26 -8.91 17.48
C LEU A 18 -7.16 -8.74 18.55
N GLY A 19 -7.42 -9.25 19.76
CA GLY A 19 -6.60 -8.93 20.91
C GLY A 19 -6.67 -7.43 21.23
N ASN A 20 -5.51 -6.76 21.17
CA ASN A 20 -5.41 -5.30 21.34
C ASN A 20 -5.44 -4.53 20.00
N ALA A 21 -5.53 -5.21 18.87
CA ALA A 21 -5.68 -4.57 17.59
C ALA A 21 -7.16 -4.29 17.28
N GLN A 22 -7.42 -3.15 16.65
CA GLN A 22 -8.72 -2.76 16.12
C GLN A 22 -8.76 -3.06 14.63
N VAL A 23 -9.74 -3.84 14.20
CA VAL A 23 -9.99 -4.13 12.79
C VAL A 23 -11.22 -3.36 12.35
N THR A 24 -11.11 -2.62 11.27
CA THR A 24 -12.22 -1.92 10.61
C THR A 24 -12.37 -2.44 9.20
N VAL A 25 -13.56 -2.88 8.82
CA VAL A 25 -13.89 -3.20 7.42
C VAL A 25 -14.12 -1.88 6.68
N VAL A 26 -13.32 -1.60 5.67
CA VAL A 26 -13.40 -0.34 4.92
C VAL A 26 -13.93 -0.50 3.50
N GLY A 27 -14.01 -1.71 2.99
CA GLY A 27 -14.58 -2.06 1.69
C GLY A 27 -15.06 -3.53 1.65
N PRO A 28 -15.85 -3.90 0.63
CA PRO A 28 -16.33 -3.08 -0.48
C PRO A 28 -17.44 -2.10 -0.06
N VAL A 29 -17.49 -0.92 -0.69
CA VAL A 29 -18.47 0.15 -0.31
C VAL A 29 -19.77 0.10 -1.11
N LYS A 30 -19.83 -0.73 -2.13
CA LYS A 30 -21.01 -1.01 -2.96
C LYS A 30 -20.87 -2.40 -3.59
N SER A 31 -21.89 -2.85 -4.31
CA SER A 31 -21.79 -4.04 -5.17
C SER A 31 -21.07 -3.70 -6.47
N TYR A 32 -20.23 -4.61 -6.95
CA TYR A 32 -19.46 -4.47 -8.19
C TYR A 32 -19.78 -5.61 -9.15
N ALA A 33 -19.71 -5.31 -10.46
CA ALA A 33 -19.82 -6.31 -11.51
C ALA A 33 -18.52 -7.13 -11.64
N GLU A 34 -17.37 -6.48 -11.40
CA GLU A 34 -16.06 -7.12 -11.38
C GLU A 34 -15.86 -7.81 -10.01
N PRO A 35 -15.68 -9.15 -9.97
CA PRO A 35 -15.58 -9.90 -8.72
C PRO A 35 -14.43 -9.44 -7.82
N ASN A 36 -13.29 -9.04 -8.38
CA ASN A 36 -12.14 -8.58 -7.62
C ASN A 36 -12.47 -7.34 -6.77
N ASN A 37 -13.32 -6.46 -7.29
CA ASN A 37 -13.79 -5.27 -6.57
C ASN A 37 -14.72 -5.58 -5.39
N THR A 38 -15.17 -6.84 -5.26
CA THR A 38 -15.93 -7.30 -4.08
C THR A 38 -15.03 -7.76 -2.92
N SER A 39 -13.72 -7.62 -3.06
CA SER A 39 -12.75 -7.96 -2.03
C SER A 39 -13.04 -7.23 -0.72
N ILE A 40 -13.01 -7.97 0.39
CA ILE A 40 -13.08 -7.37 1.71
C ILE A 40 -11.77 -6.62 1.97
N VAL A 41 -11.91 -5.32 2.26
CA VAL A 41 -10.78 -4.46 2.60
C VAL A 41 -10.80 -4.19 4.09
N MET A 42 -9.68 -4.48 4.76
CA MET A 42 -9.56 -4.33 6.21
C MET A 42 -8.39 -3.44 6.57
N ARG A 43 -8.67 -2.48 7.45
CA ARG A 43 -7.66 -1.69 8.15
C ARG A 43 -7.48 -2.26 9.55
N VAL A 44 -6.26 -2.65 9.88
CA VAL A 44 -5.90 -3.22 11.19
C VAL A 44 -4.95 -2.26 11.88
N ALA A 45 -5.39 -1.65 12.98
CA ALA A 45 -4.61 -0.71 13.78
C ALA A 45 -4.20 -1.35 15.11
N PHE A 46 -2.91 -1.29 15.43
CA PHE A 46 -2.38 -1.73 16.71
C PHE A 46 -1.36 -0.72 17.25
N GLY A 47 -1.73 -0.05 18.35
CA GLY A 47 -0.96 1.08 18.85
C GLY A 47 -0.85 2.19 17.82
N SER A 48 0.35 2.51 17.36
CA SER A 48 0.61 3.48 16.30
C SER A 48 0.87 2.85 14.93
N THR A 49 0.78 1.51 14.81
CA THR A 49 1.00 0.82 13.53
C THR A 49 -0.30 0.44 12.85
N VAL A 50 -0.31 0.52 11.53
CA VAL A 50 -1.47 0.26 10.69
C VAL A 50 -1.10 -0.68 9.55
N PHE A 51 -1.91 -1.72 9.36
CA PHE A 51 -1.87 -2.62 8.21
C PHE A 51 -3.14 -2.44 7.39
N LEU A 52 -2.99 -2.36 6.07
CA LEU A 52 -4.11 -2.30 5.13
C LEU A 52 -4.09 -3.52 4.21
N PHE A 53 -5.13 -4.33 4.29
CA PHE A 53 -5.34 -5.52 3.47
C PHE A 53 -6.41 -5.24 2.43
N THR A 54 -6.07 -5.36 1.14
CA THR A 54 -6.93 -4.91 0.03
C THR A 54 -7.49 -6.06 -0.81
N GLY A 55 -7.10 -7.31 -0.53
CA GLY A 55 -7.47 -8.44 -1.38
C GLY A 55 -7.03 -8.20 -2.83
N ASP A 56 -7.95 -8.43 -3.76
CA ASP A 56 -7.74 -8.21 -5.19
C ASP A 56 -8.48 -6.96 -5.71
N MET A 57 -8.80 -6.02 -4.79
CA MET A 57 -9.44 -4.75 -5.12
C MET A 57 -8.69 -4.04 -6.25
N GLU A 58 -9.46 -3.54 -7.22
CA GLU A 58 -8.96 -2.79 -8.37
C GLU A 58 -9.25 -1.28 -8.25
N THR A 59 -8.71 -0.50 -9.16
CA THR A 59 -8.73 0.97 -9.12
C THR A 59 -10.14 1.57 -9.04
N GLU A 60 -11.16 0.94 -9.61
CA GLU A 60 -12.54 1.39 -9.46
C GLU A 60 -12.94 1.38 -7.98
N ALA A 61 -12.76 0.24 -7.30
CA ALA A 61 -13.14 0.11 -5.90
C ALA A 61 -12.23 0.91 -4.97
N GLU A 62 -10.93 1.09 -5.30
CA GLU A 62 -10.03 2.01 -4.59
C GLU A 62 -10.60 3.42 -4.57
N ASN A 63 -11.01 3.96 -5.73
CA ASN A 63 -11.55 5.31 -5.83
C ASN A 63 -12.90 5.44 -5.13
N ASP A 64 -13.80 4.50 -5.31
CA ASP A 64 -15.11 4.50 -4.64
C ASP A 64 -14.97 4.47 -3.11
N MET A 65 -14.01 3.68 -2.61
CA MET A 65 -13.72 3.57 -1.18
C MET A 65 -13.20 4.90 -0.62
N LEU A 66 -12.27 5.54 -1.31
CA LEU A 66 -11.76 6.86 -0.93
C LEU A 66 -12.87 7.92 -0.94
N ASP A 67 -13.75 7.89 -1.96
CA ASP A 67 -14.89 8.82 -2.06
C ASP A 67 -15.94 8.59 -0.97
N TYR A 68 -16.23 7.32 -0.64
CA TYR A 68 -17.19 6.95 0.40
C TYR A 68 -16.80 7.44 1.79
N TRP A 69 -15.53 7.25 2.13
CA TRP A 69 -15.03 7.61 3.45
C TRP A 69 -14.66 9.10 3.54
N GLY A 70 -14.11 9.70 2.47
CA GLY A 70 -13.61 11.06 2.47
C GLY A 70 -12.70 11.33 3.67
N ASP A 71 -12.89 12.47 4.32
CA ASP A 71 -12.10 12.89 5.49
C ASP A 71 -12.41 12.12 6.79
N LYS A 72 -13.31 11.13 6.74
CA LYS A 72 -13.68 10.33 7.92
C LYS A 72 -12.68 9.23 8.22
N MET A 73 -11.77 8.92 7.30
CA MET A 73 -10.80 7.84 7.41
C MET A 73 -9.38 8.39 7.23
N ASP A 74 -8.51 8.08 8.18
CA ASP A 74 -7.06 8.21 7.98
C ASP A 74 -6.56 6.97 7.25
N TRP A 75 -6.16 7.16 5.99
CA TRP A 75 -5.72 6.09 5.11
C TRP A 75 -4.26 5.68 5.29
N LYS A 76 -3.46 6.48 6.00
CA LYS A 76 -2.05 6.16 6.23
C LYS A 76 -1.90 4.75 6.81
N ALA A 77 -1.01 3.98 6.21
CA ALA A 77 -0.71 2.63 6.65
C ALA A 77 0.80 2.35 6.57
N ASP A 78 1.36 1.75 7.61
CA ASP A 78 2.76 1.33 7.60
C ASP A 78 2.97 0.19 6.60
N VAL A 79 2.01 -0.74 6.56
CA VAL A 79 2.08 -1.93 5.71
C VAL A 79 0.85 -2.02 4.82
N LEU A 80 1.07 -2.03 3.51
CA LEU A 80 0.06 -2.31 2.51
C LEU A 80 0.24 -3.74 1.98
N LYS A 81 -0.78 -4.62 2.11
CA LYS A 81 -0.89 -5.78 1.23
C LYS A 81 -1.31 -5.24 -0.14
N VAL A 82 -0.38 -5.21 -1.07
CA VAL A 82 -0.59 -4.67 -2.42
C VAL A 82 -1.73 -5.41 -3.13
N GLY A 83 -2.65 -4.64 -3.70
CA GLY A 83 -3.86 -5.15 -4.33
C GLY A 83 -3.57 -6.05 -5.52
N HIS A 84 -4.41 -7.06 -5.72
CA HIS A 84 -4.47 -7.93 -6.88
C HIS A 84 -3.07 -8.40 -7.35
N HIS A 85 -2.25 -8.87 -6.40
CA HIS A 85 -0.90 -9.40 -6.65
C HIS A 85 0.01 -8.44 -7.45
N CYS A 86 -0.21 -7.12 -7.28
CA CYS A 86 0.45 -6.08 -8.07
C CYS A 86 0.07 -6.10 -9.56
N SER A 87 -1.23 -6.31 -9.84
CA SER A 87 -1.82 -6.17 -11.18
C SER A 87 -1.82 -4.70 -11.63
N ASN A 88 -1.72 -4.45 -12.94
CA ASN A 88 -1.84 -3.10 -13.50
C ASN A 88 -3.24 -2.49 -13.33
N THR A 89 -4.25 -3.28 -12.95
CA THR A 89 -5.61 -2.83 -12.66
C THR A 89 -5.78 -2.28 -11.23
N SER A 90 -4.77 -2.42 -10.35
CA SER A 90 -4.81 -2.04 -8.94
C SER A 90 -3.69 -1.07 -8.56
N THR A 91 -3.73 -0.61 -7.31
CA THR A 91 -2.71 0.22 -6.68
C THR A 91 -2.48 1.52 -7.46
N GLY A 92 -3.60 2.24 -7.68
CA GLY A 92 -3.62 3.49 -8.44
C GLY A 92 -2.89 4.64 -7.70
N TYR A 93 -2.49 5.68 -8.44
CA TYR A 93 -1.78 6.84 -7.88
C TYR A 93 -2.57 7.53 -6.76
N ARG A 94 -3.88 7.73 -6.95
CA ARG A 94 -4.73 8.36 -5.94
C ARG A 94 -4.72 7.57 -4.64
N PHE A 95 -4.89 6.24 -4.75
CA PHE A 95 -4.88 5.33 -3.60
C PHE A 95 -3.53 5.34 -2.88
N LEU A 96 -2.43 5.23 -3.62
CA LEU A 96 -1.08 5.28 -3.04
C LEU A 96 -0.77 6.62 -2.36
N ASN A 97 -1.27 7.74 -2.91
CA ASN A 97 -1.08 9.05 -2.31
C ASN A 97 -1.79 9.23 -0.98
N GLU A 98 -2.92 8.54 -0.78
CA GLU A 98 -3.65 8.58 0.50
C GLU A 98 -3.06 7.58 1.50
N VAL A 99 -2.68 6.38 1.04
CA VAL A 99 -2.19 5.31 1.92
C VAL A 99 -0.74 5.54 2.33
N MET A 100 0.11 6.02 1.43
CA MET A 100 1.54 6.29 1.64
C MET A 100 2.28 5.18 2.41
N PRO A 101 2.24 3.95 1.94
CA PRO A 101 2.77 2.82 2.71
C PRO A 101 4.30 2.87 2.78
N GLU A 102 4.85 2.67 3.98
CA GLU A 102 6.28 2.46 4.15
C GLU A 102 6.70 1.11 3.54
N TYR A 103 5.86 0.08 3.74
CA TYR A 103 6.10 -1.27 3.24
C TYR A 103 4.94 -1.74 2.35
N GLY A 104 5.26 -2.26 1.17
CA GLY A 104 4.32 -2.90 0.25
C GLY A 104 4.60 -4.40 0.15
N VAL A 105 3.71 -5.23 0.66
CA VAL A 105 3.85 -6.69 0.57
C VAL A 105 3.06 -7.21 -0.63
N ILE A 106 3.77 -7.83 -1.57
CA ILE A 106 3.18 -8.44 -2.77
C ILE A 106 3.18 -9.96 -2.58
N SER A 107 1.98 -10.52 -2.45
CA SER A 107 1.78 -11.97 -2.35
C SER A 107 1.54 -12.54 -3.75
N LEU A 108 2.48 -13.30 -4.27
CA LEU A 108 2.39 -13.92 -5.60
C LEU A 108 3.27 -15.18 -5.66
N GLY A 109 2.94 -16.07 -6.59
CA GLY A 109 3.75 -17.26 -6.86
C GLY A 109 4.87 -16.97 -7.84
N LYS A 110 6.02 -17.63 -7.64
CA LYS A 110 7.09 -17.64 -8.64
C LYS A 110 6.57 -18.28 -9.94
N ASP A 111 6.98 -17.71 -11.07
CA ASP A 111 6.59 -18.18 -12.42
C ASP A 111 5.06 -18.26 -12.62
N ASN A 112 4.29 -17.34 -12.00
CA ASN A 112 2.85 -17.29 -12.16
C ASN A 112 2.45 -16.99 -13.62
N SER A 113 1.35 -17.58 -14.07
CA SER A 113 0.86 -17.46 -15.46
C SER A 113 0.22 -16.10 -15.78
N TYR A 114 0.00 -15.25 -14.78
CA TYR A 114 -0.65 -13.94 -14.94
C TYR A 114 0.32 -12.84 -15.32
N GLY A 115 1.63 -13.10 -15.24
CA GLY A 115 2.67 -12.09 -15.48
C GLY A 115 2.84 -11.09 -14.34
N HIS A 116 2.30 -11.40 -13.17
CA HIS A 116 2.47 -10.56 -11.98
C HIS A 116 3.88 -10.74 -11.36
N PRO A 117 4.44 -9.69 -10.74
CA PRO A 117 3.90 -8.33 -10.63
C PRO A 117 4.07 -7.56 -11.94
N HIS A 118 3.11 -6.73 -12.31
CA HIS A 118 3.24 -5.87 -13.47
C HIS A 118 4.19 -4.69 -13.21
N ALA A 119 4.88 -4.26 -14.26
CA ALA A 119 5.91 -3.22 -14.16
C ALA A 119 5.35 -1.86 -13.72
N GLU A 120 4.13 -1.52 -14.14
CA GLU A 120 3.52 -0.22 -13.88
C GLU A 120 3.22 0.02 -12.38
N PRO A 121 2.48 -0.86 -11.66
CA PRO A 121 2.28 -0.68 -10.22
C PRO A 121 3.58 -0.82 -9.41
N LEU A 122 4.53 -1.67 -9.83
CA LEU A 122 5.86 -1.69 -9.22
C LEU A 122 6.57 -0.33 -9.34
N SER A 123 6.48 0.31 -10.51
CA SER A 123 7.05 1.64 -10.72
C SER A 123 6.39 2.69 -9.80
N ARG A 124 5.05 2.63 -9.63
CA ARG A 124 4.33 3.52 -8.71
C ARG A 124 4.78 3.34 -7.25
N LEU A 125 4.91 2.09 -6.80
CA LEU A 125 5.40 1.79 -5.44
C LEU A 125 6.84 2.30 -5.23
N ARG A 126 7.74 2.08 -6.22
CA ARG A 126 9.12 2.59 -6.15
C ARG A 126 9.17 4.11 -6.10
N GLN A 127 8.34 4.79 -6.90
CA GLN A 127 8.25 6.25 -6.91
C GLN A 127 7.67 6.80 -5.60
N ALA A 128 6.79 6.06 -4.94
CA ALA A 128 6.29 6.40 -3.61
C ALA A 128 7.33 6.18 -2.49
N GLY A 129 8.49 5.59 -2.80
CA GLY A 129 9.52 5.27 -1.80
C GLY A 129 9.18 4.04 -0.94
N THR A 130 8.19 3.26 -1.34
CA THR A 130 7.75 2.07 -0.62
C THR A 130 8.82 0.97 -0.67
N VAL A 131 9.16 0.38 0.47
CA VAL A 131 9.96 -0.84 0.55
C VAL A 131 9.11 -2.02 0.09
N ILE A 132 9.53 -2.69 -0.98
CA ILE A 132 8.75 -3.74 -1.63
C ILE A 132 9.25 -5.11 -1.18
N LEU A 133 8.34 -5.89 -0.59
CA LEU A 133 8.57 -7.28 -0.18
C LEU A 133 7.71 -8.21 -1.05
N ARG A 134 8.36 -9.13 -1.79
CA ARG A 134 7.71 -10.04 -2.74
C ARG A 134 7.87 -11.49 -2.30
N THR A 135 6.76 -12.24 -2.23
CA THR A 135 6.81 -13.65 -1.81
C THR A 135 7.44 -14.58 -2.84
N ASP A 136 7.45 -14.23 -4.13
CA ASP A 136 8.11 -15.00 -5.19
C ASP A 136 9.65 -14.91 -5.13
N GLU A 137 10.20 -13.90 -4.46
CA GLU A 137 11.64 -13.70 -4.24
C GLU A 137 12.06 -14.05 -2.82
N LEU A 138 11.29 -13.64 -1.82
CA LEU A 138 11.61 -13.75 -0.40
C LEU A 138 11.07 -15.02 0.25
N GLY A 139 10.16 -15.75 -0.42
CA GLY A 139 9.43 -16.86 0.17
C GLY A 139 8.39 -16.39 1.17
N THR A 140 8.19 -17.10 2.25
CA THR A 140 7.29 -16.72 3.33
C THR A 140 7.78 -15.44 4.00
N ILE A 141 6.90 -14.42 4.08
CA ILE A 141 7.17 -13.14 4.74
C ILE A 141 6.32 -13.05 6.00
N GLN A 142 6.97 -12.77 7.11
CA GLN A 142 6.30 -12.50 8.38
C GLN A 142 6.50 -11.03 8.77
N ALA A 143 5.41 -10.31 9.01
CA ALA A 143 5.40 -8.97 9.57
C ALA A 143 4.89 -9.04 11.01
N VAL A 144 5.62 -8.44 11.94
CA VAL A 144 5.27 -8.42 13.37
C VAL A 144 5.29 -6.98 13.86
N SER A 145 4.19 -6.55 14.46
CA SER A 145 4.09 -5.26 15.13
C SER A 145 4.12 -5.41 16.64
N ASP A 146 4.83 -4.53 17.31
CA ASP A 146 4.78 -4.34 18.79
C ASP A 146 3.85 -3.18 19.20
N GLY A 147 3.12 -2.60 18.25
CA GLY A 147 2.26 -1.43 18.42
C GLY A 147 2.98 -0.09 18.26
N LYS A 148 4.28 -0.08 17.94
CA LYS A 148 5.08 1.11 17.66
C LYS A 148 5.88 0.99 16.38
N THR A 149 6.41 -0.20 16.12
CA THR A 149 7.25 -0.52 14.97
C THR A 149 6.78 -1.81 14.33
N VAL A 150 7.04 -1.96 13.04
CA VAL A 150 6.83 -3.20 12.30
C VAL A 150 8.19 -3.79 11.95
N THR A 151 8.38 -5.07 12.23
CA THR A 151 9.58 -5.82 11.87
C THR A 151 9.23 -6.94 10.90
N PHE A 152 10.14 -7.21 9.97
CA PHE A 152 9.95 -8.25 8.96
C PHE A 152 11.00 -9.33 9.06
N THR A 153 10.57 -10.56 8.82
CA THR A 153 11.45 -11.70 8.55
C THR A 153 10.94 -12.44 7.32
N TRP A 154 11.84 -13.08 6.59
CA TRP A 154 11.47 -13.83 5.40
C TRP A 154 12.32 -15.10 5.28
N GLU A 155 11.83 -16.05 4.49
CA GLU A 155 12.40 -17.39 4.39
C GLU A 155 13.73 -17.39 3.62
N ASN A 156 13.78 -16.71 2.48
CA ASN A 156 14.97 -16.67 1.62
C ASN A 156 15.96 -15.59 2.06
N GLN A 157 16.87 -15.93 2.97
CA GLN A 157 17.85 -14.99 3.52
C GLN A 157 18.91 -14.51 2.50
N GLY A 158 18.95 -15.11 1.32
CA GLY A 158 19.83 -14.68 0.21
C GLY A 158 19.25 -13.56 -0.65
N ALA A 159 17.97 -13.21 -0.44
CA ALA A 159 17.29 -12.14 -1.15
C ALA A 159 16.99 -10.96 -0.21
N ASN A 160 16.89 -9.76 -0.77
CA ASN A 160 16.58 -8.54 -0.04
C ASN A 160 15.33 -7.88 -0.61
N PRO A 161 14.53 -7.19 0.22
CA PRO A 161 13.46 -6.32 -0.27
C PRO A 161 13.97 -5.26 -1.25
N GLU A 162 13.16 -4.94 -2.23
CA GLU A 162 13.46 -3.81 -3.13
C GLU A 162 13.29 -2.47 -2.39
N ASN A 163 14.09 -1.47 -2.73
CA ASN A 163 14.09 -0.14 -2.11
C ASN A 163 14.47 -0.09 -0.62
N ALA A 164 14.91 -1.18 -0.01
CA ALA A 164 15.31 -1.18 1.40
C ALA A 164 16.43 -0.17 1.71
N GLU A 165 17.34 0.03 0.76
CA GLU A 165 18.42 1.03 0.87
C GLU A 165 17.99 2.43 0.41
N THR A 166 17.04 2.52 -0.52
CA THR A 166 16.56 3.79 -1.09
C THR A 166 15.52 4.49 -0.23
N ALA A 167 14.73 3.77 0.55
CA ALA A 167 13.78 4.38 1.49
C ALA A 167 14.49 5.30 2.50
N ALA A 168 15.75 5.02 2.82
CA ALA A 168 16.59 5.85 3.69
C ALA A 168 17.24 7.06 2.97
N GLN A 169 17.21 7.15 1.64
CA GLN A 169 17.97 8.13 0.85
C GLN A 169 17.24 8.73 -0.36
N THR A 170 15.96 8.46 -0.56
CA THR A 170 15.26 9.02 -1.72
C THR A 170 15.06 10.52 -1.54
N VAL A 171 15.82 11.31 -2.29
CA VAL A 171 15.67 12.76 -2.37
C VAL A 171 14.67 13.08 -3.45
N PHE A 172 13.57 13.76 -3.12
CA PHE A 172 12.62 14.27 -4.10
C PHE A 172 12.95 15.72 -4.46
N ILE A 173 12.82 16.05 -5.74
CA ILE A 173 13.16 17.38 -6.23
C ILE A 173 11.88 18.14 -6.54
N GLY A 174 11.51 19.09 -5.68
CA GLY A 174 10.37 19.97 -5.85
C GLY A 174 10.67 21.14 -6.76
N ASN A 175 9.70 21.56 -7.54
CA ASN A 175 9.72 22.80 -8.31
C ASN A 175 8.93 23.89 -7.60
N GLN A 176 9.61 24.86 -7.03
CA GLN A 176 9.00 25.98 -6.26
C GLN A 176 7.93 26.76 -7.04
N LYS A 177 8.01 26.80 -8.37
CA LYS A 177 7.04 27.56 -9.20
C LYS A 177 5.81 26.77 -9.55
N SER A 178 5.98 25.50 -9.97
CA SER A 178 4.86 24.67 -10.42
C SER A 178 4.19 23.89 -9.29
N ARG A 179 4.82 23.87 -8.11
CA ARG A 179 4.40 23.05 -6.96
C ARG A 179 4.29 21.55 -7.30
N LYS A 180 5.11 21.09 -8.24
CA LYS A 180 5.26 19.69 -8.60
C LYS A 180 6.58 19.18 -8.07
N PHE A 181 6.61 17.96 -7.63
CA PHE A 181 7.86 17.29 -7.28
C PHE A 181 8.11 16.11 -8.22
N HIS A 182 9.35 15.72 -8.32
CA HIS A 182 9.87 14.73 -9.25
C HIS A 182 10.78 13.77 -8.49
N SER A 183 10.82 12.50 -8.91
CA SER A 183 11.90 11.61 -8.48
C SER A 183 13.22 12.07 -9.08
N PRO A 184 14.36 11.73 -8.49
CA PRO A 184 15.68 12.10 -9.00
C PRO A 184 15.93 11.68 -10.45
N ASP A 185 15.31 10.57 -10.87
CA ASP A 185 15.47 9.98 -12.21
C ASP A 185 14.51 10.59 -13.26
N CYS A 186 13.74 11.60 -12.90
CA CYS A 186 12.78 12.21 -13.81
C CYS A 186 13.50 12.97 -14.93
N ALA A 187 13.17 12.65 -16.19
CA ALA A 187 13.74 13.32 -17.36
C ALA A 187 13.45 14.83 -17.43
N ASN A 188 12.44 15.32 -16.68
CA ASN A 188 11.98 16.72 -16.68
C ASN A 188 12.22 17.38 -15.32
N LEU A 189 13.39 17.23 -14.74
CA LEU A 189 13.75 17.91 -13.49
C LEU A 189 13.68 19.44 -13.65
N PRO A 190 13.25 20.16 -12.59
CA PRO A 190 13.28 21.62 -12.60
C PRO A 190 14.72 22.14 -12.69
N ALA A 191 14.86 23.33 -13.27
CA ALA A 191 16.16 24.01 -13.27
C ALA A 191 16.64 24.24 -11.82
N GLU A 192 17.92 24.09 -11.55
CA GLU A 192 18.55 24.15 -10.22
C GLU A 192 18.07 25.34 -9.37
N LYS A 193 17.95 26.53 -9.96
CA LYS A 193 17.45 27.75 -9.29
C LYS A 193 15.99 27.70 -8.80
N ASN A 194 15.23 26.71 -9.24
CA ASN A 194 13.82 26.50 -8.84
C ASN A 194 13.63 25.16 -8.10
N SER A 195 14.71 24.45 -7.80
CA SER A 195 14.71 23.15 -7.16
C SER A 195 14.76 23.26 -5.64
N VAL A 196 14.01 22.41 -4.96
CA VAL A 196 14.12 22.16 -3.52
C VAL A 196 14.19 20.65 -3.33
N GLU A 197 15.13 20.21 -2.52
CA GLU A 197 15.28 18.80 -2.18
C GLU A 197 14.43 18.45 -0.94
N PHE A 198 13.78 17.30 -0.99
CA PHE A 198 13.03 16.73 0.11
C PHE A 198 13.56 15.34 0.43
N SER A 199 13.76 15.05 1.70
CA SER A 199 14.31 13.78 2.17
C SER A 199 13.32 12.60 2.11
N SER A 200 12.05 12.86 1.80
CA SER A 200 11.03 11.83 1.63
C SER A 200 9.88 12.36 0.76
N TYR A 201 9.09 11.46 0.23
CA TYR A 201 7.85 11.76 -0.48
C TYR A 201 6.88 12.57 0.41
N GLN A 202 6.77 12.17 1.69
CA GLN A 202 5.94 12.90 2.65
C GLN A 202 6.41 14.33 2.87
N ALA A 203 7.72 14.53 3.04
CA ALA A 203 8.28 15.88 3.19
C ALA A 203 7.98 16.77 1.97
N ALA A 204 7.94 16.18 0.77
CA ALA A 204 7.59 16.89 -0.46
C ALA A 204 6.09 17.28 -0.49
N ILE A 205 5.20 16.40 -0.01
CA ILE A 205 3.76 16.67 0.10
C ILE A 205 3.47 17.74 1.16
N ASP A 206 4.05 17.62 2.35
CA ASP A 206 3.83 18.53 3.47
C ASP A 206 4.31 19.97 3.18
N ALA A 207 5.22 20.09 2.22
CA ALA A 207 5.71 21.41 1.75
C ALA A 207 4.80 22.09 0.70
N GLY A 208 3.72 21.42 0.23
CA GLY A 208 2.67 21.99 -0.64
C GLY A 208 3.00 22.08 -2.08
#